data_36b8e7a22e5d21777b4d768c00d79949
#
_entry.id   36b8e7a22e5d21777b4d768c00d79949
#
_cell.length_a   1.000
_cell.length_b   1.000
_cell.length_c   1.000
_cell.angle_alpha   90.00
_cell.angle_beta   90.00
_cell.angle_gamma   90.00
#
_symmetry.space_group_name_H-M   'P 1'
#
loop_
_entity.id
_entity.type
_entity.pdbx_description
1 polymer ?
#
loop_
_entity_poly.entity_id
_entity_poly.type
_entity_poly.pdbx_seq_one_letter_code
_entity_poly.pdbx_strand_id
1 'polypeptide(L)' 'LTYEEYRRELNEALEKADWMNPRDKNGLAYRVLARAARDKALPLAQWQKLHDEYYERTKR' A
#
# COMPACT_ATOMS: atom_id res chain seq x y z
N LEU A 1 4.03 -11.57 -6.45
CA LEU A 1 3.71 -10.31 -7.10
C LEU A 1 4.94 -9.40 -7.16
N THR A 2 5.02 -8.57 -8.17
CA THR A 2 6.10 -7.60 -8.33
C THR A 2 5.76 -6.29 -7.63
N TYR A 3 6.78 -5.44 -7.51
CA TYR A 3 6.60 -4.10 -6.95
C TYR A 3 5.53 -3.31 -7.70
N GLU A 4 5.55 -3.37 -9.03
CA GLU A 4 4.59 -2.65 -9.85
C GLU A 4 3.16 -3.14 -9.65
N GLU A 5 2.99 -4.44 -9.46
CA GLU A 5 1.68 -5.00 -9.19
C GLU A 5 1.14 -4.54 -7.84
N TYR A 6 1.98 -4.54 -6.81
CA TYR A 6 1.61 -4.02 -5.50
C TYR A 6 1.31 -2.52 -5.56
N ARG A 7 2.10 -1.78 -6.31
CA ARG A 7 1.88 -0.36 -6.46
C ARG A 7 0.52 -0.07 -7.11
N ARG A 8 0.17 -0.86 -8.12
CA ARG A 8 -1.13 -0.72 -8.78
C ARG A 8 -2.27 -1.03 -7.82
N GLU A 9 -2.16 -2.12 -7.08
CA GLU A 9 -3.17 -2.48 -6.09
C GLU A 9 -3.31 -1.41 -5.01
N LEU A 10 -2.20 -0.86 -4.56
CA LEU A 10 -2.22 0.20 -3.56
C LEU A 10 -2.91 1.45 -4.09
N ASN A 11 -2.62 1.85 -5.32
CA ASN A 11 -3.26 2.99 -5.94
C ASN A 11 -4.77 2.80 -6.07
N GLU A 12 -5.18 1.62 -6.52
CA GLU A 12 -6.60 1.30 -6.63
C GLU A 12 -7.30 1.31 -5.27
N ALA A 13 -6.65 0.75 -4.27
CA ALA A 13 -7.19 0.73 -2.91
C ALA A 13 -7.36 2.13 -2.35
N LEU A 14 -6.38 3.00 -2.58
CA LEU A 14 -6.44 4.38 -2.12
C LEU A 14 -7.55 5.16 -2.82
N GLU A 15 -7.74 4.93 -4.12
CA GLU A 15 -8.82 5.57 -4.86
C GLU A 15 -10.20 5.13 -4.37
N LYS A 16 -10.36 3.84 -4.12
CA LYS A 16 -11.64 3.30 -3.64
C LYS A 16 -11.96 3.75 -2.23
N ALA A 17 -10.93 3.99 -1.43
CA ALA A 17 -11.09 4.36 -0.03
C ALA A 17 -10.97 5.87 0.22
N ASP A 18 -11.09 6.67 -0.82
CA ASP A 18 -10.90 8.12 -0.74
C ASP A 18 -11.86 8.79 0.26
N TRP A 19 -13.04 8.23 0.42
CA TRP A 19 -14.06 8.75 1.34
C TRP A 19 -13.96 8.16 2.75
N MET A 20 -13.09 7.17 2.96
CA MET A 20 -12.86 6.54 4.25
C MET A 20 -11.50 6.96 4.80
N ASN A 21 -11.18 6.54 6.02
CA ASN A 21 -9.86 6.75 6.58
C ASN A 21 -8.87 5.82 5.88
N PRO A 22 -8.00 6.33 5.01
CA PRO A 22 -7.08 5.47 4.24
C PRO A 22 -6.01 4.81 5.10
N ARG A 23 -5.82 5.26 6.33
CA ARG A 23 -4.86 4.66 7.27
C ARG A 23 -5.47 3.62 8.20
N ASP A 24 -6.75 3.31 8.00
CA ASP A 24 -7.40 2.29 8.80
C ASP A 24 -6.72 0.94 8.57
N LYS A 25 -6.35 0.28 9.65
CA LYS A 25 -5.68 -1.03 9.59
C LYS A 25 -6.54 -2.09 8.93
N ASN A 26 -7.84 -1.90 8.92
CA ASN A 26 -8.77 -2.80 8.24
C ASN A 26 -9.06 -2.35 6.81
N GLY A 27 -8.46 -1.25 6.38
CA GLY A 27 -8.66 -0.70 5.06
C GLY A 27 -7.93 -1.49 3.98
N LEU A 28 -8.38 -1.33 2.73
CA LEU A 28 -7.81 -2.02 1.59
C LEU A 28 -6.34 -1.66 1.38
N ALA A 29 -5.99 -0.38 1.53
CA ALA A 29 -4.62 0.06 1.31
C ALA A 29 -3.65 -0.57 2.32
N TYR A 30 -4.05 -0.63 3.58
CA TYR A 30 -3.22 -1.26 4.60
C TYR A 30 -3.04 -2.75 4.33
N ARG A 31 -4.08 -3.42 3.83
CA ARG A 31 -3.98 -4.84 3.48
C ARG A 31 -2.97 -5.08 2.39
N VAL A 32 -2.91 -4.20 1.39
CA VAL A 32 -1.91 -4.31 0.32
C VAL A 32 -0.51 -4.21 0.89
N LEU A 33 -0.26 -3.25 1.77
CA LEU A 33 1.03 -3.10 2.43
C LEU A 33 1.39 -4.32 3.28
N ALA A 34 0.43 -4.87 4.00
CA ALA A 34 0.68 -6.04 4.84
C ALA A 34 1.04 -7.27 4.00
N ARG A 35 0.36 -7.46 2.87
CA ARG A 35 0.70 -8.55 1.96
C ARG A 35 2.09 -8.38 1.38
N ALA A 36 2.41 -7.16 0.96
CA ALA A 36 3.72 -6.86 0.40
C ALA A 36 4.83 -7.09 1.43
N ALA A 37 4.58 -6.74 2.69
CA ALA A 37 5.57 -6.95 3.75
C ALA A 37 5.86 -8.42 4.00
N ARG A 38 4.89 -9.30 3.73
CA ARG A 38 5.04 -10.74 3.91
C ARG A 38 5.57 -11.45 2.68
N ASP A 39 5.63 -10.77 1.55
CA ASP A 39 6.07 -11.36 0.30
C ASP A 39 7.59 -11.43 0.25
N LYS A 40 8.13 -12.63 0.28
CA LYS A 40 9.57 -12.84 0.26
C LYS A 40 10.21 -12.45 -1.06
N ALA A 41 9.43 -12.39 -2.13
CA ALA A 41 9.92 -11.99 -3.45
C ALA A 41 10.08 -10.49 -3.58
N LEU A 42 9.52 -9.71 -2.65
CA LEU A 42 9.60 -8.26 -2.69
C LEU A 42 10.72 -7.76 -1.77
N PRO A 43 11.77 -7.11 -2.32
CA PRO A 43 12.84 -6.56 -1.50
C PRO A 43 12.34 -5.50 -0.53
N LEU A 44 12.96 -5.42 0.63
CA LEU A 44 12.59 -4.45 1.66
C LEU A 44 12.62 -3.01 1.14
N ALA A 45 13.63 -2.69 0.32
CA ALA A 45 13.76 -1.34 -0.24
C ALA A 45 12.54 -0.96 -1.09
N GLN A 46 12.01 -1.91 -1.85
CA GLN A 46 10.81 -1.68 -2.66
C GLN A 46 9.56 -1.57 -1.79
N TRP A 47 9.48 -2.38 -0.76
CA TRP A 47 8.37 -2.26 0.19
C TRP A 47 8.37 -0.90 0.88
N GLN A 48 9.55 -0.39 1.24
CA GLN A 48 9.66 0.92 1.85
C GLN A 48 9.16 2.03 0.92
N LYS A 49 9.40 1.90 -0.39
CA LYS A 49 8.87 2.86 -1.36
C LYS A 49 7.36 2.85 -1.38
N LEU A 50 6.76 1.67 -1.32
CA LEU A 50 5.30 1.55 -1.25
C LEU A 50 4.76 2.20 0.03
N HIS A 51 5.41 1.95 1.14
CA HIS A 51 5.03 2.50 2.43
C HIS A 51 5.14 4.03 2.43
N ASP A 52 6.21 4.57 1.87
CA ASP A 52 6.40 6.01 1.78
C ASP A 52 5.32 6.65 0.91
N GLU A 53 5.00 6.03 -0.23
CA GLU A 53 3.95 6.50 -1.10
C GLU A 53 2.59 6.47 -0.40
N TYR A 54 2.32 5.43 0.35
CA TYR A 54 1.11 5.32 1.15
C TYR A 54 1.00 6.46 2.15
N TYR A 55 2.08 6.74 2.88
CA TYR A 55 2.10 7.82 3.86
C TYR A 55 1.90 9.18 3.22
N GLU A 56 2.58 9.43 2.10
CA GLU A 56 2.44 10.70 1.42
C GLU A 56 1.01 10.94 0.92
N ARG A 57 0.39 9.91 0.38
CA ARG A 57 -0.96 10.05 -0.16
C ARG A 57 -2.04 10.10 0.93
N THR A 58 -1.75 9.60 2.11
CA THR A 58 -2.71 9.61 3.23
C THR A 58 -2.41 10.70 4.26
N LYS A 59 -1.37 11.49 4.02
CA LYS A 59 -0.99 12.59 4.89
C LYS A 59 -2.03 13.70 4.82
N ARG A 60 -2.44 14.17 5.98
CA ARG A 60 -3.40 15.28 6.09
C ARG A 60 -2.74 16.51 6.67
#